data_9388e94797ae2a35679d0fd2cc86254d
#
_entry.id   9388e94797ae2a35679d0fd2cc86254d
#
_cell.length_a   1.000
_cell.length_b   1.000
_cell.length_c   1.000
_cell.angle_alpha   90.00
_cell.angle_beta   90.00
_cell.angle_gamma   90.00
#
_symmetry.space_group_name_H-M   'P 1'
#
loop_
_entity.id
_entity.type
_entity.pdbx_description
1 polymer ?
#
loop_
_entity_poly.entity_id
_entity_poly.type
_entity_poly.pdbx_seq_one_letter_code
_entity_poly.pdbx_strand_id
1 'polypeptide(L)'
;MPEDRALHLVLDKRKRDEDAAFEDWVFCRNQVANFELQIKQVEEFRFNYIGEMENEGRSGLTGTKLLAYQAFIEKLDNIALKQRQELERLKMLTEQKRQFYLKRQVDRKVIEALLEKHRIRRQKEELKREQKLLDEYVVANYTRRRQVQDEINLEAEAL
;
A
#
# COMPACT_ATOMS: atom_id res chain seq x y z
N MET A 1 -16.65 6.33 -21.67
CA MET A 1 -17.89 5.95 -20.96
C MET A 1 -18.03 6.80 -19.70
N PRO A 2 -19.19 7.38 -19.43
CA PRO A 2 -19.38 8.20 -18.21
C PRO A 2 -19.13 7.45 -16.92
N GLU A 3 -19.50 6.16 -16.86
CA GLU A 3 -19.25 5.29 -15.70
C GLU A 3 -17.76 5.09 -15.42
N ASP A 4 -16.97 4.88 -16.47
CA ASP A 4 -15.53 4.70 -16.34
C ASP A 4 -14.85 6.00 -15.90
N ARG A 5 -15.34 7.14 -16.35
CA ARG A 5 -14.81 8.44 -15.92
C ARG A 5 -15.02 8.63 -14.42
N ALA A 6 -16.21 8.31 -13.90
CA ALA A 6 -16.48 8.35 -12.48
C ALA A 6 -15.57 7.38 -11.70
N LEU A 7 -15.38 6.17 -12.20
CA LEU A 7 -14.48 5.18 -11.59
C LEU A 7 -13.02 5.63 -11.60
N HIS A 8 -12.55 6.30 -12.64
CA HIS A 8 -11.20 6.88 -12.68
C HIS A 8 -11.02 7.98 -11.64
N LEU A 9 -12.04 8.81 -11.41
CA LEU A 9 -12.01 9.81 -10.34
C LEU A 9 -11.95 9.16 -8.95
N VAL A 10 -12.72 8.10 -8.73
CA VAL A 10 -12.67 7.32 -7.49
C VAL A 10 -11.30 6.67 -7.33
N LEU A 11 -10.73 6.11 -8.41
CA LEU A 11 -9.40 5.52 -8.37
C LEU A 11 -8.33 6.53 -7.96
N ASP A 12 -8.36 7.73 -8.53
CA ASP A 12 -7.42 8.80 -8.18
C ASP A 12 -7.52 9.17 -6.70
N LYS A 13 -8.74 9.25 -6.17
CA LYS A 13 -8.96 9.48 -4.74
C LYS A 13 -8.41 8.33 -3.89
N ARG A 14 -8.68 7.08 -4.29
CA ARG A 14 -8.19 5.88 -3.57
C ARG A 14 -6.67 5.81 -3.56
N LYS A 15 -6.01 6.18 -4.64
CA LYS A 15 -4.54 6.29 -4.71
C LYS A 15 -3.99 7.34 -3.76
N ARG A 16 -4.62 8.51 -3.69
CA ARG A 16 -4.24 9.56 -2.74
C ARG A 16 -4.42 9.13 -1.29
N ASP A 17 -5.53 8.46 -0.99
CA ASP A 17 -5.81 7.93 0.36
C ASP A 17 -4.77 6.86 0.75
N GLU A 18 -4.40 5.99 -0.19
CA GLU A 18 -3.34 4.98 0.00
C GLU A 18 -1.99 5.64 0.26
N ASP A 19 -1.60 6.63 -0.54
CA ASP A 19 -0.34 7.35 -0.40
C ASP A 19 -0.26 8.08 0.95
N ALA A 20 -1.35 8.73 1.37
CA ALA A 20 -1.43 9.39 2.67
C ALA A 20 -1.31 8.38 3.82
N ALA A 21 -1.96 7.24 3.72
CA ALA A 21 -1.87 6.16 4.71
C ALA A 21 -0.46 5.56 4.78
N PHE A 22 0.20 5.42 3.64
CA PHE A 22 1.60 4.98 3.56
C PHE A 22 2.54 5.97 4.25
N GLU A 23 2.40 7.27 4.00
CA GLU A 23 3.20 8.32 4.63
C GLU A 23 3.02 8.32 6.15
N ASP A 24 1.77 8.17 6.64
CA ASP A 24 1.48 8.06 8.07
C ASP A 24 2.17 6.85 8.71
N TRP A 25 2.12 5.71 8.03
CA TRP A 25 2.79 4.51 8.51
C TRP A 25 4.32 4.67 8.56
N VAL A 26 4.92 5.22 7.51
CA VAL A 26 6.37 5.49 7.45
C VAL A 26 6.77 6.47 8.54
N PHE A 27 6.00 7.52 8.77
CA PHE A 27 6.24 8.48 9.85
C PHE A 27 6.27 7.78 11.22
N CYS A 28 5.27 6.96 11.53
CA CYS A 28 5.21 6.21 12.78
C CYS A 28 6.39 5.23 12.92
N ARG A 29 6.76 4.56 11.84
CA ARG A 29 7.91 3.65 11.82
C ARG A 29 9.22 4.38 12.12
N ASN A 30 9.39 5.58 11.57
CA ASN A 30 10.55 6.41 11.85
C ASN A 30 10.57 6.90 13.30
N GLN A 31 9.40 7.20 13.89
CA GLN A 31 9.28 7.53 15.32
C GLN A 31 9.71 6.37 16.19
N VAL A 32 9.31 5.14 15.87
CA VAL A 32 9.76 3.92 16.57
C VAL A 32 11.28 3.79 16.52
N ALA A 33 11.88 3.96 15.34
CA ALA A 33 13.35 3.89 15.18
C ALA A 33 14.07 4.95 16.01
N ASN A 34 13.55 6.18 16.06
CA ASN A 34 14.11 7.26 16.86
C ASN A 34 14.03 6.95 18.36
N PHE A 35 12.91 6.42 18.84
CA PHE A 35 12.77 6.03 20.24
C PHE A 35 13.70 4.89 20.61
N GLU A 36 13.85 3.88 19.76
CA GLU A 36 14.82 2.79 19.98
C GLU A 36 16.23 3.33 20.10
N LEU A 37 16.61 4.29 19.26
CA LEU A 37 17.91 4.94 19.33
C LEU A 37 18.09 5.73 20.64
N GLN A 38 17.08 6.49 21.06
CA GLN A 38 17.10 7.24 22.31
C GLN A 38 17.24 6.32 23.53
N ILE A 39 16.52 5.20 23.55
CA ILE A 39 16.64 4.22 24.63
C ILE A 39 18.05 3.65 24.69
N LYS A 40 18.62 3.32 23.53
CA LYS A 40 20.00 2.83 23.43
C LYS A 40 21.00 3.84 23.98
N GLN A 41 20.83 5.12 23.64
CA GLN A 41 21.68 6.20 24.14
C GLN A 41 21.59 6.35 25.67
N VAL A 42 20.40 6.24 26.24
CA VAL A 42 20.21 6.27 27.70
C VAL A 42 20.86 5.06 28.36
N GLU A 43 20.73 3.86 27.79
CA GLU A 43 21.37 2.65 28.28
C GLU A 43 22.91 2.74 28.23
N GLU A 44 23.48 3.26 27.15
CA GLU A 44 24.93 3.52 27.03
C GLU A 44 25.40 4.54 28.03
N PHE A 45 24.65 5.62 28.22
CA PHE A 45 24.96 6.64 29.21
C PHE A 45 24.94 6.07 30.64
N ARG A 46 23.93 5.24 30.95
CA ARG A 46 23.82 4.54 32.22
C ARG A 46 25.02 3.61 32.46
N PHE A 47 25.39 2.83 31.47
CA PHE A 47 26.54 1.93 31.53
C PHE A 47 27.83 2.69 31.81
N ASN A 48 28.11 3.77 31.11
CA ASN A 48 29.28 4.63 31.30
C ASN A 48 29.28 5.26 32.68
N TYR A 49 28.13 5.72 33.16
CA TYR A 49 27.97 6.34 34.47
C TYR A 49 28.25 5.35 35.62
N ILE A 50 27.79 4.12 35.48
CA ILE A 50 28.11 3.04 36.44
C ILE A 50 29.60 2.73 36.44
N GLY A 51 30.22 2.71 35.26
CA GLY A 51 31.68 2.55 35.14
C GLY A 51 32.47 3.64 35.86
N GLU A 52 32.03 4.89 35.76
CA GLU A 52 32.63 6.04 36.48
C GLU A 52 32.45 5.85 38.00
N MET A 53 31.28 5.46 38.44
CA MET A 53 31.02 5.16 39.88
C MET A 53 31.93 4.08 40.39
N GLU A 54 32.12 2.99 39.68
CA GLU A 54 33.02 1.89 40.05
C GLU A 54 34.47 2.34 40.13
N ASN A 55 34.95 3.15 39.15
CA ASN A 55 36.29 3.69 39.11
C ASN A 55 36.56 4.61 40.31
N GLU A 56 35.64 5.51 40.63
CA GLU A 56 35.73 6.37 41.81
C GLU A 56 35.68 5.55 43.12
N GLY A 57 34.90 4.49 43.15
CA GLY A 57 34.83 3.55 44.30
C GLY A 57 36.15 2.91 44.61
N ARG A 58 36.99 2.62 43.61
CA ARG A 58 38.33 2.04 43.78
C ARG A 58 39.32 3.03 44.40
N SER A 59 39.16 4.33 44.13
CA SER A 59 40.02 5.40 44.69
C SER A 59 39.47 5.99 45.98
N GLY A 60 38.33 5.53 46.47
CA GLY A 60 37.68 6.01 47.68
C GLY A 60 36.51 6.95 47.36
N LEU A 61 35.28 6.45 47.59
CA LEU A 61 34.05 7.19 47.37
C LEU A 61 33.41 7.52 48.71
N THR A 62 33.02 8.79 48.89
CA THR A 62 32.26 9.22 50.09
C THR A 62 30.84 8.69 50.03
N GLY A 63 30.21 8.45 51.17
CA GLY A 63 28.82 8.00 51.27
C GLY A 63 27.86 8.97 50.56
N THR A 64 28.10 10.26 50.62
CA THR A 64 27.28 11.29 49.95
C THR A 64 27.36 11.15 48.43
N LYS A 65 28.57 10.96 47.87
CA LYS A 65 28.77 10.74 46.44
C LYS A 65 28.12 9.43 45.95
N LEU A 66 28.24 8.37 46.72
CA LEU A 66 27.62 7.06 46.43
C LEU A 66 26.10 7.21 46.33
N LEU A 67 25.47 7.90 47.27
CA LEU A 67 24.04 8.16 47.24
C LEU A 67 23.62 8.98 46.05
N ALA A 68 24.43 10.00 45.66
CA ALA A 68 24.19 10.79 44.48
C ALA A 68 24.25 9.96 43.20
N TYR A 69 25.26 9.08 43.06
CA TYR A 69 25.37 8.16 41.94
C TYR A 69 24.17 7.23 41.87
N GLN A 70 23.78 6.63 42.97
CA GLN A 70 22.63 5.71 43.02
C GLN A 70 21.31 6.42 42.66
N ALA A 71 21.09 7.63 43.19
CA ALA A 71 19.89 8.43 42.88
C ALA A 71 19.83 8.78 41.40
N PHE A 72 20.94 9.11 40.78
CA PHE A 72 21.01 9.43 39.36
C PHE A 72 20.76 8.17 38.47
N ILE A 73 21.33 7.02 38.84
CA ILE A 73 21.09 5.74 38.15
C ILE A 73 19.61 5.40 38.21
N GLU A 74 18.98 5.53 39.38
CA GLU A 74 17.53 5.29 39.53
C GLU A 74 16.71 6.22 38.64
N LYS A 75 17.11 7.48 38.53
CA LYS A 75 16.48 8.46 37.64
C LYS A 75 16.62 8.03 36.16
N LEU A 76 17.78 7.54 35.74
CA LEU A 76 18.02 7.01 34.39
C LEU A 76 17.15 5.76 34.14
N ASP A 77 17.03 4.87 35.13
CA ASP A 77 16.17 3.69 35.02
C ASP A 77 14.70 4.07 34.84
N ASN A 78 14.22 5.08 35.56
CA ASN A 78 12.87 5.58 35.42
C ASN A 78 12.61 6.21 34.05
N ILE A 79 13.58 6.96 33.52
CA ILE A 79 13.52 7.53 32.19
C ILE A 79 13.43 6.41 31.13
N ALA A 80 14.30 5.39 31.25
CA ALA A 80 14.31 4.25 30.33
C ALA A 80 12.98 3.48 30.38
N LEU A 81 12.43 3.29 31.58
CA LEU A 81 11.14 2.63 31.74
C LEU A 81 10.01 3.36 31.01
N LYS A 82 9.93 4.67 31.19
CA LYS A 82 8.92 5.52 30.52
C LYS A 82 9.10 5.50 29.00
N GLN A 83 10.34 5.56 28.54
CA GLN A 83 10.64 5.49 27.11
C GLN A 83 10.24 4.15 26.51
N ARG A 84 10.48 3.03 27.21
CA ARG A 84 10.04 1.71 26.75
C ARG A 84 8.53 1.56 26.69
N GLN A 85 7.82 2.12 27.67
CA GLN A 85 6.35 2.15 27.66
C GLN A 85 5.81 2.96 26.48
N GLU A 86 6.39 4.12 26.20
CA GLU A 86 6.02 4.92 25.04
C GLU A 86 6.38 4.22 23.72
N LEU A 87 7.51 3.51 23.66
CA LEU A 87 7.90 2.72 22.50
C LEU A 87 6.85 1.62 22.19
N GLU A 88 6.38 0.89 23.22
CA GLU A 88 5.34 -0.12 23.04
C GLU A 88 4.04 0.50 22.50
N ARG A 89 3.65 1.67 23.02
CA ARG A 89 2.50 2.42 22.51
C ARG A 89 2.67 2.79 21.04
N LEU A 90 3.84 3.28 20.67
CA LEU A 90 4.17 3.66 19.29
C LEU A 90 4.22 2.44 18.35
N LYS A 91 4.73 1.30 18.82
CA LYS A 91 4.71 0.06 18.02
C LYS A 91 3.29 -0.39 17.72
N MET A 92 2.40 -0.33 18.71
CA MET A 92 0.98 -0.64 18.52
C MET A 92 0.31 0.31 17.53
N LEU A 93 0.58 1.61 17.66
CA LEU A 93 0.08 2.61 16.73
C LEU A 93 0.61 2.40 15.30
N THR A 94 1.89 2.06 15.17
CA THR A 94 2.54 1.77 13.88
C THR A 94 1.87 0.57 13.21
N GLU A 95 1.55 -0.48 13.97
CA GLU A 95 0.82 -1.64 13.43
C GLU A 95 -0.59 -1.27 12.98
N GLN A 96 -1.31 -0.44 13.73
CA GLN A 96 -2.61 0.08 13.31
C GLN A 96 -2.51 0.88 12.00
N LYS A 97 -1.49 1.71 11.87
CA LYS A 97 -1.24 2.49 10.63
C LYS A 97 -0.90 1.57 9.45
N ARG A 98 -0.14 0.51 9.70
CA ARG A 98 0.15 -0.51 8.68
C ARG A 98 -1.13 -1.19 8.20
N GLN A 99 -1.98 -1.63 9.11
CA GLN A 99 -3.27 -2.27 8.77
C GLN A 99 -4.17 -1.32 7.99
N PHE A 100 -4.22 -0.06 8.38
CA PHE A 100 -4.97 0.96 7.66
C PHE A 100 -4.45 1.17 6.24
N TYR A 101 -3.14 1.24 6.06
CA TYR A 101 -2.50 1.30 4.75
C TYR A 101 -2.88 0.10 3.87
N LEU A 102 -2.78 -1.12 4.39
CA LEU A 102 -3.14 -2.34 3.66
C LEU A 102 -4.62 -2.33 3.23
N LYS A 103 -5.49 -1.82 4.08
CA LYS A 103 -6.90 -1.66 3.76
C LYS A 103 -7.14 -0.66 2.62
N ARG A 104 -6.44 0.47 2.64
CA ARG A 104 -6.50 1.45 1.54
C ARG A 104 -5.94 0.88 0.24
N GLN A 105 -4.90 0.05 0.31
CA GLN A 105 -4.37 -0.65 -0.84
C GLN A 105 -5.40 -1.59 -1.47
N VAL A 106 -6.12 -2.36 -0.65
CA VAL A 106 -7.21 -3.22 -1.13
C VAL A 106 -8.32 -2.39 -1.78
N ASP A 107 -8.72 -1.27 -1.18
CA ASP A 107 -9.73 -0.37 -1.74
C ASP A 107 -9.34 0.12 -3.14
N ARG A 108 -8.08 0.47 -3.35
CA ARG A 108 -7.56 0.84 -4.68
C ARG A 108 -7.63 -0.32 -5.65
N LYS A 109 -7.16 -1.50 -5.23
CA LYS A 109 -7.15 -2.71 -6.08
C LYS A 109 -8.55 -3.13 -6.53
N VAL A 110 -9.56 -2.94 -5.69
CA VAL A 110 -10.96 -3.21 -6.04
C VAL A 110 -11.42 -2.36 -7.22
N ILE A 111 -11.11 -1.07 -7.21
CA ILE A 111 -11.46 -0.15 -8.31
C ILE A 111 -10.70 -0.49 -9.59
N GLU A 112 -9.40 -0.80 -9.47
CA GLU A 112 -8.59 -1.24 -10.61
C GLU A 112 -9.15 -2.52 -11.25
N ALA A 113 -9.52 -3.49 -10.42
CA ALA A 113 -10.13 -4.73 -10.90
C ALA A 113 -11.48 -4.48 -11.60
N LEU A 114 -12.28 -3.56 -11.08
CA LEU A 114 -13.57 -3.19 -11.69
C LEU A 114 -13.37 -2.52 -13.05
N LEU A 115 -12.42 -1.60 -13.17
CA LEU A 115 -12.06 -0.96 -14.44
C LEU A 115 -11.55 -1.98 -15.46
N GLU A 116 -10.71 -2.92 -15.04
CA GLU A 116 -10.21 -3.99 -15.89
C GLU A 116 -11.33 -4.91 -16.37
N LYS A 117 -12.27 -5.23 -15.50
CA LYS A 117 -13.47 -6.02 -15.86
C LYS A 117 -14.31 -5.29 -16.91
N HIS A 118 -14.50 -3.99 -16.78
CA HIS A 118 -15.21 -3.17 -17.77
C HIS A 118 -14.45 -3.12 -19.09
N ARG A 119 -13.14 -3.00 -19.07
CA ARG A 119 -12.29 -3.02 -20.27
C ARG A 119 -12.44 -4.33 -21.04
N ILE A 120 -12.33 -5.44 -20.33
CA ILE A 120 -12.48 -6.79 -20.94
C ILE A 120 -13.86 -6.96 -21.54
N ARG A 121 -14.91 -6.54 -20.84
CA ARG A 121 -16.29 -6.60 -21.33
C ARG A 121 -16.46 -5.81 -22.63
N ARG A 122 -15.95 -4.58 -22.69
CA ARG A 122 -16.00 -3.76 -23.91
C ARG A 122 -15.27 -4.41 -25.08
N GLN A 123 -14.10 -4.97 -24.80
CA GLN A 123 -13.33 -5.68 -25.82
C GLN A 123 -14.09 -6.87 -26.41
N LYS A 124 -14.73 -7.67 -25.55
CA LYS A 124 -15.57 -8.78 -26.00
C LYS A 124 -16.78 -8.32 -26.80
N GLU A 125 -17.45 -7.27 -26.39
CA GLU A 125 -18.58 -6.68 -27.12
C GLU A 125 -18.16 -6.16 -28.50
N GLU A 126 -17.02 -5.54 -28.57
CA GLU A 126 -16.45 -5.05 -29.84
C GLU A 126 -16.12 -6.19 -30.79
N LEU A 127 -15.46 -7.25 -30.30
CA LEU A 127 -15.18 -8.45 -31.09
C LEU A 127 -16.47 -9.12 -31.59
N LYS A 128 -17.52 -9.18 -30.78
CA LYS A 128 -18.82 -9.71 -31.20
C LYS A 128 -19.45 -8.86 -32.30
N ARG A 129 -19.36 -7.54 -32.23
CA ARG A 129 -19.85 -6.63 -33.29
C ARG A 129 -19.10 -6.84 -34.59
N GLU A 130 -17.77 -6.90 -34.52
CA GLU A 130 -16.93 -7.15 -35.70
C GLU A 130 -17.27 -8.49 -36.35
N GLN A 131 -17.42 -9.53 -35.55
CA GLN A 131 -17.81 -10.85 -36.06
C GLN A 131 -19.19 -10.84 -36.69
N LYS A 132 -20.14 -10.17 -36.07
CA LYS A 132 -21.50 -10.03 -36.61
C LYS A 132 -21.51 -9.29 -37.95
N LEU A 133 -20.75 -8.20 -38.06
CA LEU A 133 -20.59 -7.46 -39.32
C LEU A 133 -19.92 -8.30 -40.40
N LEU A 134 -18.91 -9.08 -40.04
CA LEU A 134 -18.25 -10.00 -40.96
C LEU A 134 -19.18 -11.08 -41.44
N ASP A 135 -19.96 -11.70 -40.53
CA ASP A 135 -20.94 -12.71 -40.88
C ASP A 135 -22.03 -12.16 -41.79
N GLU A 136 -22.54 -10.95 -41.53
CA GLU A 136 -23.53 -10.26 -42.38
C GLU A 136 -22.95 -9.97 -43.78
N TYR A 137 -21.67 -9.54 -43.86
CA TYR A 137 -20.97 -9.34 -45.09
C TYR A 137 -20.85 -10.62 -45.92
N VAL A 138 -20.46 -11.72 -45.29
CA VAL A 138 -20.32 -13.02 -45.94
C VAL A 138 -21.68 -13.51 -46.46
N VAL A 139 -22.75 -13.39 -45.69
CA VAL A 139 -24.10 -13.77 -46.07
C VAL A 139 -24.59 -12.90 -47.29
N ALA A 140 -24.37 -11.59 -47.23
CA ALA A 140 -24.74 -10.69 -48.30
C ALA A 140 -23.98 -11.01 -49.60
N ASN A 141 -22.70 -11.32 -49.55
CA ASN A 141 -21.91 -11.72 -50.69
C ASN A 141 -22.38 -13.06 -51.29
N TYR A 142 -22.68 -14.03 -50.43
CA TYR A 142 -23.21 -15.32 -50.84
C TYR A 142 -24.58 -15.16 -51.57
N THR A 143 -25.47 -14.39 -51.00
CA THR A 143 -26.78 -14.08 -51.61
C THR A 143 -26.62 -13.39 -52.97
N ARG A 144 -25.74 -12.43 -53.06
CA ARG A 144 -25.45 -11.74 -54.33
C ARG A 144 -24.92 -12.69 -55.39
N ARG A 145 -23.96 -13.54 -55.06
CA ARG A 145 -23.38 -14.55 -55.98
C ARG A 145 -24.43 -15.53 -56.43
N ARG A 146 -25.32 -15.93 -55.57
CA ARG A 146 -26.41 -16.85 -55.87
C ARG A 146 -27.42 -16.21 -56.85
N GLN A 147 -27.79 -14.94 -56.60
CA GLN A 147 -28.66 -14.17 -57.51
C GLN A 147 -28.05 -14.03 -58.90
N VAL A 148 -26.78 -13.67 -59.01
CA VAL A 148 -26.07 -13.57 -60.31
C VAL A 148 -26.04 -14.94 -61.01
N GLN A 149 -25.81 -16.02 -60.31
CA GLN A 149 -25.81 -17.35 -60.90
C GLN A 149 -27.20 -17.77 -61.40
N ASP A 150 -28.26 -17.46 -60.67
CA ASP A 150 -29.64 -17.70 -61.06
C ASP A 150 -30.01 -16.89 -62.30
N GLU A 151 -29.61 -15.64 -62.39
CA GLU A 151 -29.80 -14.78 -63.61
C GLU A 151 -29.06 -15.38 -64.80
N ILE A 152 -27.83 -15.82 -64.67
CA ILE A 152 -27.06 -16.48 -65.73
C ILE A 152 -27.75 -17.74 -66.17
N ASN A 153 -28.24 -18.56 -65.24
CA ASN A 153 -28.97 -19.79 -65.58
C ASN A 153 -30.29 -19.54 -66.31
N LEU A 154 -31.02 -18.50 -65.91
CA LEU A 154 -32.25 -18.07 -66.61
C LEU A 154 -31.99 -17.61 -68.04
N GLU A 155 -30.94 -16.82 -68.26
CA GLU A 155 -30.53 -16.40 -69.60
C GLU A 155 -30.08 -17.57 -70.46
N ALA A 156 -29.37 -18.54 -69.89
CA ALA A 156 -28.96 -19.75 -70.58
C ALA A 156 -30.16 -20.64 -71.00
N GLU A 157 -31.21 -20.73 -70.14
CA GLU A 157 -32.43 -21.47 -70.46
C GLU A 157 -33.30 -20.76 -71.54
N ALA A 158 -33.19 -19.44 -71.67
CA ALA A 158 -33.94 -18.66 -72.66
C ALA A 158 -33.35 -18.76 -74.08
N LEU A 159 -32.16 -19.24 -74.24
CA LEU A 159 -31.52 -19.50 -75.54
C LEU A 159 -31.85 -20.89 -76.03
#